data_4c42b5c1cc08317a28a11e49d8dc74f0
#
_entry.id   4c42b5c1cc08317a28a11e49d8dc74f0
#
_cell.length_a   1.000
_cell.length_b   1.000
_cell.length_c   1.000
_cell.angle_alpha   90.00
_cell.angle_beta   90.00
_cell.angle_gamma   90.00
#
_symmetry.space_group_name_H-M   'P 1'
#
loop_
_entity.id
_entity.type
_entity.pdbx_description
1 polymer ?
#
loop_
_entity_poly.entity_id
_entity_poly.type
_entity_poly.pdbx_seq_one_letter_code
_entity_poly.pdbx_strand_id
1 'polypeptide(L)'
;MSGSSIGKLFVVTNFGESHGPAIGCVIDGCPPGMPLSEADIQPDLDRRRPGQSKFVTQRKEADAVKILSGVYEGVTTGTPIALLIENTDQRSRDYSEVARRFRPAHADWSYWNKYGIRDPRGGGRSSARLTAPTVAAGAVARKWLSTELGITIRARVSSIGTVKLPLENWDEVDNNPFFAANVSNIAEVETYLGKIRKEGNSIGATVEFEAVGVPAGLGSPLYDRLDARLAYALMGINAVKAVEIGNGFEAATLTGAEGNDQMTARGFASNNAGGILGGISSGALITGRIAIKATPSILTPLKSLDIEGNEIEVVTKGRHDPCVGIRAVPVVEAAIALVLMDAALMQRAQCGNLGIRPEELFR
;
A
#
# COMPACT_ATOMS: atom_id res chain seq x y z
N MET A 1 4.03 -16.80 -12.21
CA MET A 1 4.77 -16.30 -11.04
C MET A 1 4.03 -16.70 -9.76
N SER A 2 4.75 -16.88 -8.66
CA SER A 2 4.11 -17.13 -7.35
C SER A 2 3.43 -15.86 -6.83
N GLY A 3 2.41 -16.01 -5.95
CA GLY A 3 1.66 -14.88 -5.40
C GLY A 3 2.43 -14.00 -4.40
N SER A 4 3.76 -14.17 -4.25
CA SER A 4 4.62 -13.36 -3.39
C SER A 4 5.54 -12.41 -4.16
N SER A 5 5.40 -12.36 -5.49
CA SER A 5 6.20 -11.51 -6.37
C SER A 5 5.31 -10.60 -7.20
N ILE A 6 5.78 -9.36 -7.44
CA ILE A 6 5.14 -8.35 -8.29
C ILE A 6 6.18 -7.74 -9.22
N GLY A 7 5.76 -7.27 -10.39
CA GLY A 7 6.63 -6.64 -11.41
C GLY A 7 7.05 -7.60 -12.52
N LYS A 8 7.59 -7.07 -13.60
CA LYS A 8 8.11 -7.79 -14.77
C LYS A 8 9.59 -7.50 -15.01
N LEU A 9 10.00 -6.24 -14.96
CA LEU A 9 11.40 -5.79 -15.05
C LEU A 9 11.91 -5.32 -13.68
N PHE A 10 11.07 -4.59 -12.92
CA PHE A 10 11.34 -4.29 -11.52
C PHE A 10 10.57 -5.29 -10.66
N VAL A 11 11.20 -6.40 -10.35
CA VAL A 11 10.54 -7.53 -9.67
C VAL A 11 10.83 -7.49 -8.17
N VAL A 12 9.78 -7.50 -7.37
CA VAL A 12 9.89 -7.55 -5.91
C VAL A 12 9.29 -8.85 -5.40
N THR A 13 10.05 -9.63 -4.66
CA THR A 13 9.62 -10.87 -4.01
C THR A 13 9.71 -10.71 -2.50
N ASN A 14 8.57 -10.74 -1.80
CA ASN A 14 8.49 -10.64 -0.35
C ASN A 14 8.59 -12.03 0.32
N PHE A 15 9.36 -12.12 1.42
CA PHE A 15 9.52 -13.32 2.22
C PHE A 15 9.37 -13.05 3.73
N GLY A 16 9.34 -14.12 4.52
CA GLY A 16 9.26 -14.09 5.98
C GLY A 16 7.83 -14.13 6.52
N GLU A 17 7.72 -14.30 7.81
CA GLU A 17 6.46 -14.42 8.58
C GLU A 17 6.39 -13.37 9.67
N SER A 18 5.19 -12.93 10.04
CA SER A 18 4.99 -11.84 11.02
C SER A 18 5.60 -12.09 12.40
N HIS A 19 5.76 -13.36 12.77
CA HIS A 19 6.35 -13.83 14.02
C HIS A 19 7.52 -14.81 13.78
N GLY A 20 8.04 -14.85 12.54
CA GLY A 20 9.32 -15.47 12.23
C GLY A 20 10.50 -14.59 12.68
N PRO A 21 11.75 -15.03 12.45
CA PRO A 21 12.93 -14.27 12.87
C PRO A 21 13.05 -12.91 12.17
N ALA A 22 12.68 -12.87 10.90
CA ALA A 22 12.74 -11.66 10.08
C ALA A 22 11.70 -11.69 8.95
N ILE A 23 11.49 -10.53 8.35
CA ILE A 23 10.76 -10.34 7.09
C ILE A 23 11.67 -9.56 6.14
N GLY A 24 11.45 -9.68 4.85
CA GLY A 24 12.27 -8.97 3.88
C GLY A 24 11.73 -9.07 2.47
N CYS A 25 12.48 -8.50 1.54
CA CYS A 25 12.24 -8.64 0.12
C CYS A 25 13.54 -8.73 -0.67
N VAL A 26 13.44 -9.30 -1.86
CA VAL A 26 14.46 -9.21 -2.90
C VAL A 26 13.87 -8.36 -4.03
N ILE A 27 14.63 -7.36 -4.45
CA ILE A 27 14.34 -6.49 -5.58
C ILE A 27 15.30 -6.86 -6.70
N ASP A 28 14.77 -7.27 -7.84
CA ASP A 28 15.56 -7.53 -9.05
C ASP A 28 15.18 -6.52 -10.14
N GLY A 29 16.15 -6.14 -10.99
CA GLY A 29 15.93 -5.18 -12.07
C GLY A 29 16.03 -3.71 -11.67
N CYS A 30 16.55 -3.38 -10.47
CA CYS A 30 16.87 -1.99 -10.14
C CYS A 30 18.05 -1.52 -10.99
N PRO A 31 17.95 -0.39 -11.74
CA PRO A 31 19.07 0.13 -12.52
C PRO A 31 20.33 0.40 -11.67
N PRO A 32 21.53 0.21 -12.24
CA PRO A 32 22.77 0.52 -11.54
C PRO A 32 23.02 2.03 -11.44
N GLY A 33 23.90 2.42 -10.51
CA GLY A 33 24.41 3.79 -10.39
C GLY A 33 23.56 4.75 -9.56
N MET A 34 22.42 4.30 -9.02
CA MET A 34 21.62 5.13 -8.13
C MET A 34 22.24 5.12 -6.72
N PRO A 35 22.53 6.29 -6.09
CA PRO A 35 22.93 6.35 -4.68
C PRO A 35 21.83 5.73 -3.81
N LEU A 36 22.20 4.76 -2.95
CA LEU A 36 21.25 4.08 -2.08
C LEU A 36 21.91 3.63 -0.77
N SER A 37 21.24 3.95 0.32
CA SER A 37 21.58 3.52 1.68
C SER A 37 20.31 3.21 2.49
N GLU A 38 20.45 2.64 3.66
CA GLU A 38 19.33 2.42 4.59
C GLU A 38 18.63 3.75 4.97
N ALA A 39 19.38 4.85 5.02
CA ALA A 39 18.83 6.18 5.33
C ALA A 39 17.83 6.69 4.26
N ASP A 40 17.90 6.18 3.05
CA ASP A 40 16.95 6.49 1.97
C ASP A 40 15.62 5.72 2.10
N ILE A 41 15.65 4.59 2.81
CA ILE A 41 14.51 3.66 2.96
C ILE A 41 13.81 3.85 4.30
N GLN A 42 14.58 4.09 5.36
CA GLN A 42 14.11 4.12 6.74
C GLN A 42 12.99 5.13 6.99
N PRO A 43 12.98 6.35 6.42
CA PRO A 43 11.90 7.31 6.62
C PRO A 43 10.52 6.78 6.23
N ASP A 44 10.40 6.04 5.12
CA ASP A 44 9.13 5.44 4.69
C ASP A 44 8.69 4.32 5.65
N LEU A 45 9.64 3.54 6.15
CA LEU A 45 9.38 2.53 7.18
C LEU A 45 8.97 3.16 8.51
N ASP A 46 9.57 4.27 8.89
CA ASP A 46 9.21 5.02 10.10
C ASP A 46 7.78 5.55 10.02
N ARG A 47 7.33 6.04 8.88
CA ARG A 47 5.92 6.43 8.65
C ARG A 47 4.96 5.23 8.76
N ARG A 48 5.39 4.03 8.38
CA ARG A 48 4.57 2.80 8.40
C ARG A 48 4.58 2.09 9.75
N ARG A 49 5.65 2.13 10.53
CA ARG A 49 5.87 1.31 11.74
C ARG A 49 4.72 1.38 12.75
N PRO A 50 4.52 0.35 13.59
CA PRO A 50 3.56 0.38 14.70
C PRO A 50 4.04 1.29 15.85
N GLY A 51 3.10 1.67 16.74
CA GLY A 51 3.42 2.36 17.98
C GLY A 51 3.65 3.87 17.87
N GLN A 52 3.31 4.50 16.75
CA GLN A 52 3.52 5.94 16.52
C GLN A 52 2.53 6.83 17.30
N SER A 53 1.35 6.32 17.64
CA SER A 53 0.33 7.07 18.36
C SER A 53 -0.53 6.16 19.24
N LYS A 54 -1.35 6.77 20.13
CA LYS A 54 -2.35 6.05 20.92
C LYS A 54 -3.47 5.42 20.08
N PHE A 55 -3.58 5.77 18.80
CA PHE A 55 -4.62 5.31 17.86
C PHE A 55 -4.20 4.14 16.98
N VAL A 56 -2.96 3.68 17.11
CA VAL A 56 -2.43 2.50 16.41
C VAL A 56 -2.01 1.42 17.39
N THR A 57 -1.69 0.23 16.89
CA THR A 57 -1.24 -0.89 17.73
C THR A 57 -0.06 -0.51 18.63
N GLN A 58 -0.05 -1.03 19.85
CA GLN A 58 1.01 -0.80 20.85
C GLN A 58 2.24 -1.71 20.66
N ARG A 59 2.30 -2.49 19.57
CA ARG A 59 3.51 -3.24 19.20
C ARG A 59 4.66 -2.25 18.95
N LYS A 60 5.85 -2.58 19.41
CA LYS A 60 7.04 -1.73 19.23
C LYS A 60 8.04 -2.45 18.33
N GLU A 61 8.11 -2.02 17.08
CA GLU A 61 9.10 -2.49 16.10
C GLU A 61 9.81 -1.27 15.54
N ALA A 62 11.12 -1.30 15.52
CA ALA A 62 11.92 -0.23 14.92
C ALA A 62 11.82 -0.24 13.39
N ASP A 63 11.46 -1.41 12.81
CA ASP A 63 11.48 -1.67 11.37
C ASP A 63 12.81 -1.27 10.71
N ALA A 64 13.92 -1.42 11.47
CA ALA A 64 15.25 -1.10 10.99
C ALA A 64 15.60 -2.00 9.81
N VAL A 65 15.78 -1.39 8.64
CA VAL A 65 16.13 -2.10 7.42
C VAL A 65 17.64 -2.31 7.34
N LYS A 66 18.05 -3.45 6.76
CA LYS A 66 19.43 -3.77 6.39
C LYS A 66 19.50 -4.08 4.91
N ILE A 67 20.41 -3.47 4.19
CA ILE A 67 20.73 -3.81 2.81
C ILE A 67 21.81 -4.91 2.85
N LEU A 68 21.49 -6.08 2.29
CA LEU A 68 22.39 -7.25 2.35
C LEU A 68 23.13 -7.48 1.02
N SER A 69 22.67 -6.92 -0.09
CA SER A 69 23.26 -7.06 -1.42
C SER A 69 22.76 -5.98 -2.38
N GLY A 70 23.36 -5.89 -3.57
CA GLY A 70 22.92 -5.03 -4.67
C GLY A 70 23.36 -3.56 -4.53
N VAL A 71 24.16 -3.23 -3.51
CA VAL A 71 24.77 -1.91 -3.30
C VAL A 71 26.25 -2.08 -3.02
N TYR A 72 27.09 -1.30 -3.71
CA TYR A 72 28.52 -1.24 -3.51
C TYR A 72 28.98 0.21 -3.50
N GLU A 73 29.79 0.61 -2.51
CA GLU A 73 30.25 1.99 -2.31
C GLU A 73 29.11 3.03 -2.36
N GLY A 74 27.94 2.66 -1.80
CA GLY A 74 26.78 3.56 -1.69
C GLY A 74 25.96 3.71 -2.97
N VAL A 75 26.18 2.91 -4.01
CA VAL A 75 25.41 2.95 -5.26
C VAL A 75 24.87 1.57 -5.62
N THR A 76 23.73 1.52 -6.30
CA THR A 76 23.16 0.28 -6.82
C THR A 76 24.04 -0.34 -7.89
N THR A 77 24.17 -1.66 -7.90
CA THR A 77 25.04 -2.40 -8.82
C THR A 77 24.31 -2.94 -10.06
N GLY A 78 22.97 -2.89 -10.08
CA GLY A 78 22.15 -3.57 -11.09
C GLY A 78 21.89 -5.04 -10.79
N THR A 79 22.46 -5.58 -9.72
CA THR A 79 22.21 -6.94 -9.23
C THR A 79 21.14 -6.94 -8.15
N PRO A 80 20.56 -8.11 -7.74
CA PRO A 80 19.47 -8.14 -6.78
C PRO A 80 19.80 -7.46 -5.46
N ILE A 81 18.91 -6.56 -5.02
CA ILE A 81 18.97 -5.88 -3.72
C ILE A 81 18.15 -6.70 -2.73
N ALA A 82 18.80 -7.25 -1.71
CA ALA A 82 18.11 -7.94 -0.61
C ALA A 82 17.98 -7.01 0.59
N LEU A 83 16.74 -6.82 1.05
CA LEU A 83 16.38 -6.02 2.21
C LEU A 83 15.85 -6.92 3.33
N LEU A 84 16.37 -6.75 4.55
CA LEU A 84 15.99 -7.52 5.73
C LEU A 84 15.53 -6.60 6.86
N ILE A 85 14.45 -6.99 7.54
CA ILE A 85 13.90 -6.34 8.74
C ILE A 85 13.69 -7.41 9.80
N GLU A 86 14.39 -7.30 10.91
CA GLU A 86 14.26 -8.25 12.02
C GLU A 86 12.94 -8.04 12.79
N ASN A 87 12.35 -9.12 13.29
CA ASN A 87 11.21 -9.06 14.19
C ASN A 87 11.71 -9.08 15.63
N THR A 88 11.56 -7.98 16.37
CA THR A 88 12.11 -7.81 17.73
C THR A 88 11.06 -7.88 18.85
N ASP A 89 9.78 -7.54 18.59
CA ASP A 89 8.68 -7.56 19.59
C ASP A 89 7.62 -8.59 19.25
N GLN A 90 8.02 -9.84 18.97
CA GLN A 90 7.11 -10.95 18.77
C GLN A 90 6.74 -11.61 20.11
N ARG A 91 5.42 -11.87 20.34
CA ARG A 91 4.91 -12.55 21.53
C ARG A 91 4.14 -13.80 21.13
N SER A 92 4.85 -14.89 20.90
CA SER A 92 4.29 -16.15 20.41
C SER A 92 3.29 -16.81 21.38
N ARG A 93 3.38 -16.52 22.69
CA ARG A 93 2.49 -17.10 23.72
C ARG A 93 1.03 -16.63 23.60
N ASP A 94 0.79 -15.49 22.95
CA ASP A 94 -0.55 -14.90 22.81
C ASP A 94 -1.43 -15.62 21.76
N TYR A 95 -0.90 -16.65 21.08
CA TYR A 95 -1.57 -17.26 19.93
C TYR A 95 -1.91 -18.75 20.09
N SER A 96 -1.72 -19.37 21.29
CA SER A 96 -1.99 -20.78 21.51
C SER A 96 -3.46 -21.16 21.25
N GLU A 97 -4.40 -20.32 21.66
CA GLU A 97 -5.83 -20.53 21.41
C GLU A 97 -6.21 -20.31 19.93
N VAL A 98 -5.53 -19.38 19.25
CA VAL A 98 -5.77 -19.08 17.83
C VAL A 98 -5.33 -20.25 16.93
N ALA A 99 -4.43 -21.12 17.41
CA ALA A 99 -3.96 -22.27 16.65
C ALA A 99 -5.11 -23.23 16.27
N ARG A 100 -6.10 -23.39 17.13
CA ARG A 100 -7.22 -24.33 16.96
C ARG A 100 -8.53 -23.65 16.53
N ARG A 101 -8.56 -22.34 16.33
CA ARG A 101 -9.79 -21.57 16.05
C ARG A 101 -9.62 -20.73 14.80
N PHE A 102 -10.69 -20.49 14.07
CA PHE A 102 -10.70 -19.58 12.92
C PHE A 102 -11.28 -18.23 13.33
N ARG A 103 -10.50 -17.17 13.18
CA ARG A 103 -11.00 -15.81 13.43
C ARG A 103 -11.94 -15.40 12.30
N PRO A 104 -13.17 -14.95 12.60
CA PRO A 104 -14.11 -14.46 11.59
C PRO A 104 -13.48 -13.34 10.74
N ALA A 105 -13.69 -13.39 9.42
CA ALA A 105 -13.16 -12.44 8.45
C ALA A 105 -11.62 -12.30 8.40
N HIS A 106 -10.86 -13.13 9.12
CA HIS A 106 -9.42 -13.31 9.00
C HIS A 106 -9.09 -14.40 7.97
N ALA A 107 -7.86 -14.46 7.50
CA ALA A 107 -7.41 -15.43 6.50
C ALA A 107 -7.20 -16.87 7.07
N ASP A 108 -7.45 -17.12 8.35
CA ASP A 108 -7.18 -18.40 9.01
C ASP A 108 -7.82 -19.58 8.29
N TRP A 109 -9.13 -19.47 7.99
CA TRP A 109 -9.90 -20.49 7.27
C TRP A 109 -9.36 -20.74 5.86
N SER A 110 -9.08 -19.65 5.11
CA SER A 110 -8.63 -19.76 3.72
C SER A 110 -7.25 -20.39 3.62
N TYR A 111 -6.31 -20.04 4.53
CA TYR A 111 -4.98 -20.65 4.58
C TYR A 111 -5.03 -22.12 4.96
N TRP A 112 -5.85 -22.46 5.95
CA TRP A 112 -6.06 -23.84 6.38
C TRP A 112 -6.55 -24.72 5.23
N ASN A 113 -7.58 -24.27 4.52
CA ASN A 113 -8.16 -25.04 3.41
C ASN A 113 -7.24 -25.10 2.18
N LYS A 114 -6.43 -24.07 1.96
CA LYS A 114 -5.54 -24.04 0.80
C LYS A 114 -4.27 -24.85 0.99
N TYR A 115 -3.64 -24.74 2.17
CA TYR A 115 -2.32 -25.27 2.41
C TYR A 115 -2.30 -26.47 3.36
N GLY A 116 -3.41 -26.79 4.04
CA GLY A 116 -3.50 -27.84 5.07
C GLY A 116 -2.76 -27.53 6.36
N ILE A 117 -1.98 -26.44 6.37
CA ILE A 117 -1.17 -25.96 7.50
C ILE A 117 -1.14 -24.44 7.51
N ARG A 118 -1.07 -23.84 8.68
CA ARG A 118 -0.84 -22.38 8.84
C ARG A 118 0.04 -22.11 10.06
N ASP A 119 0.80 -21.04 10.01
CA ASP A 119 1.42 -20.48 11.21
C ASP A 119 0.37 -19.67 11.99
N PRO A 120 -0.05 -20.11 13.20
CA PRO A 120 -1.07 -19.42 13.97
C PRO A 120 -0.56 -18.11 14.59
N ARG A 121 0.76 -17.92 14.66
CA ARG A 121 1.39 -16.78 15.32
C ARG A 121 1.12 -15.51 14.51
N GLY A 122 0.27 -14.61 15.01
CA GLY A 122 -0.03 -13.32 14.41
C GLY A 122 -0.67 -13.33 13.02
N GLY A 123 -0.90 -14.51 12.44
CA GLY A 123 -1.45 -14.68 11.09
C GLY A 123 -0.40 -14.92 10.00
N GLY A 124 0.87 -15.11 10.35
CA GLY A 124 1.93 -15.47 9.41
C GLY A 124 2.02 -14.53 8.21
N ARG A 125 1.91 -15.11 6.99
CA ARG A 125 1.92 -14.37 5.71
C ARG A 125 0.71 -13.47 5.49
N SER A 126 -0.43 -13.70 6.16
CA SER A 126 -1.63 -12.87 6.02
C SER A 126 -1.61 -11.60 6.89
N SER A 127 -0.57 -11.43 7.70
CA SER A 127 -0.43 -10.28 8.60
C SER A 127 -0.08 -9.00 7.85
N ALA A 128 -0.68 -7.87 8.26
CA ALA A 128 -0.31 -6.54 7.79
C ALA A 128 1.17 -6.17 8.09
N ARG A 129 1.87 -6.92 8.95
CA ARG A 129 3.31 -6.80 9.17
C ARG A 129 4.10 -6.94 7.86
N LEU A 130 3.63 -7.78 6.94
CA LEU A 130 4.30 -8.05 5.65
C LEU A 130 4.23 -6.89 4.65
N THR A 131 3.55 -5.81 5.01
CA THR A 131 3.62 -4.57 4.22
C THR A 131 4.94 -3.81 4.44
N ALA A 132 5.72 -4.11 5.49
CA ALA A 132 7.00 -3.44 5.72
C ALA A 132 8.03 -3.71 4.60
N PRO A 133 8.27 -4.95 4.15
CA PRO A 133 9.12 -5.20 2.99
C PRO A 133 8.62 -4.52 1.70
N THR A 134 7.29 -4.43 1.52
CA THR A 134 6.70 -3.70 0.38
C THR A 134 7.03 -2.22 0.43
N VAL A 135 6.94 -1.60 1.63
CA VAL A 135 7.31 -0.19 1.84
C VAL A 135 8.81 0.00 1.60
N ALA A 136 9.66 -0.90 2.09
CA ALA A 136 11.09 -0.83 1.86
C ALA A 136 11.44 -0.88 0.37
N ALA A 137 10.84 -1.80 -0.39
CA ALA A 137 11.03 -1.87 -1.85
C ALA A 137 10.43 -0.65 -2.57
N GLY A 138 9.28 -0.16 -2.10
CA GLY A 138 8.64 1.05 -2.61
C GLY A 138 9.49 2.29 -2.43
N ALA A 139 10.23 2.42 -1.32
CA ALA A 139 11.17 3.54 -1.09
C ALA A 139 12.30 3.55 -2.14
N VAL A 140 12.85 2.38 -2.49
CA VAL A 140 13.84 2.26 -3.58
C VAL A 140 13.24 2.72 -4.91
N ALA A 141 12.03 2.27 -5.23
CA ALA A 141 11.34 2.66 -6.45
C ALA A 141 11.01 4.16 -6.47
N ARG A 142 10.50 4.73 -5.37
CA ARG A 142 10.20 6.17 -5.23
C ARG A 142 11.44 7.03 -5.44
N LYS A 143 12.57 6.64 -4.86
CA LYS A 143 13.83 7.36 -5.05
C LYS A 143 14.21 7.42 -6.52
N TRP A 144 14.18 6.29 -7.22
CA TRP A 144 14.49 6.24 -8.65
C TRP A 144 13.51 7.08 -9.48
N LEU A 145 12.19 6.94 -9.23
CA LEU A 145 11.15 7.69 -9.93
C LEU A 145 11.30 9.20 -9.74
N SER A 146 11.60 9.64 -8.52
CA SER A 146 11.82 11.04 -8.21
C SER A 146 13.08 11.58 -8.87
N THR A 147 14.20 10.84 -8.81
CA THR A 147 15.49 11.27 -9.36
C THR A 147 15.49 11.31 -10.88
N GLU A 148 14.94 10.27 -11.53
CA GLU A 148 15.04 10.09 -12.98
C GLU A 148 13.88 10.73 -13.76
N LEU A 149 12.71 10.84 -13.15
CA LEU A 149 11.50 11.30 -13.84
C LEU A 149 10.79 12.47 -13.14
N GLY A 150 11.24 12.88 -11.95
CA GLY A 150 10.59 13.94 -11.17
C GLY A 150 9.21 13.54 -10.62
N ILE A 151 8.90 12.25 -10.57
CA ILE A 151 7.61 11.76 -10.10
C ILE A 151 7.53 11.84 -8.58
N THR A 152 6.46 12.44 -8.07
CA THR A 152 6.12 12.46 -6.64
C THR A 152 4.84 11.67 -6.40
N ILE A 153 4.87 10.76 -5.42
CA ILE A 153 3.71 9.95 -5.02
C ILE A 153 3.34 10.33 -3.60
N ARG A 154 2.06 10.61 -3.37
CA ARG A 154 1.52 10.97 -2.06
C ARG A 154 0.15 10.36 -1.85
N ALA A 155 -0.17 10.05 -0.60
CA ALA A 155 -1.47 9.52 -0.21
C ALA A 155 -1.90 10.11 1.13
N ARG A 156 -3.20 10.07 1.41
CA ARG A 156 -3.81 10.57 2.63
C ARG A 156 -5.01 9.75 3.04
N VAL A 157 -5.33 9.72 4.31
CA VAL A 157 -6.62 9.22 4.77
C VAL A 157 -7.70 10.24 4.43
N SER A 158 -8.73 9.82 3.70
CA SER A 158 -9.84 10.68 3.27
C SER A 158 -11.14 10.40 4.03
N SER A 159 -11.23 9.28 4.76
CA SER A 159 -12.25 9.06 5.79
C SER A 159 -11.83 8.00 6.79
N ILE A 160 -12.35 8.08 8.01
CA ILE A 160 -12.29 7.02 9.01
C ILE A 160 -13.72 6.69 9.40
N GLY A 161 -14.20 5.50 9.02
CA GLY A 161 -15.60 5.14 9.12
C GLY A 161 -16.49 6.16 8.42
N THR A 162 -17.38 6.80 9.17
CA THR A 162 -18.31 7.81 8.66
C THR A 162 -17.74 9.23 8.69
N VAL A 163 -16.63 9.46 9.40
CA VAL A 163 -16.01 10.78 9.50
C VAL A 163 -15.22 11.06 8.22
N LYS A 164 -15.60 12.09 7.49
CA LYS A 164 -14.92 12.54 6.28
C LYS A 164 -13.75 13.45 6.63
N LEU A 165 -12.69 13.35 5.86
CA LEU A 165 -11.46 14.13 5.98
C LEU A 165 -11.17 14.76 4.60
N PRO A 166 -11.86 15.86 4.23
CA PRO A 166 -11.63 16.52 2.95
C PRO A 166 -10.19 17.02 2.83
N LEU A 167 -9.72 17.18 1.59
CA LEU A 167 -8.40 17.74 1.33
C LEU A 167 -8.42 19.25 1.64
N GLU A 168 -7.63 19.68 2.60
CA GLU A 168 -7.36 21.09 2.92
C GLU A 168 -5.94 21.48 2.51
N ASN A 169 -4.94 20.73 3.00
CA ASN A 169 -3.54 20.96 2.72
C ASN A 169 -2.74 19.66 2.77
N TRP A 170 -2.03 19.34 1.70
CA TRP A 170 -1.17 18.15 1.64
C TRP A 170 -0.02 18.16 2.66
N ASP A 171 0.49 19.34 3.04
CA ASP A 171 1.59 19.45 4.00
C ASP A 171 1.20 18.98 5.40
N GLU A 172 -0.10 18.88 5.70
CA GLU A 172 -0.61 18.41 6.99
C GLU A 172 -0.60 16.88 7.14
N VAL A 173 -0.40 16.13 6.05
CA VAL A 173 -0.49 14.65 6.07
C VAL A 173 0.47 14.04 7.08
N ASP A 174 1.71 14.50 7.14
CA ASP A 174 2.72 13.98 8.06
C ASP A 174 2.76 14.72 9.41
N ASN A 175 1.94 15.76 9.60
CA ASN A 175 1.89 16.59 10.79
C ASN A 175 0.85 16.13 11.83
N ASN A 176 0.07 15.08 11.53
CA ASN A 176 -0.92 14.54 12.44
C ASN A 176 -0.90 12.99 12.45
N PRO A 177 -1.40 12.34 13.52
CA PRO A 177 -1.29 10.89 13.69
C PRO A 177 -2.23 10.07 12.78
N PHE A 178 -3.01 10.70 11.92
CA PHE A 178 -4.01 10.06 11.05
C PHE A 178 -3.63 10.08 9.57
N PHE A 179 -2.52 10.71 9.20
CA PHE A 179 -2.16 10.99 7.82
C PHE A 179 -3.30 11.69 7.04
N ALA A 180 -3.98 12.62 7.71
CA ALA A 180 -5.05 13.41 7.13
C ALA A 180 -4.51 14.73 6.58
N ALA A 181 -4.90 15.08 5.35
CA ALA A 181 -4.64 16.40 4.78
C ALA A 181 -5.66 17.45 5.25
N ASN A 182 -6.09 17.32 6.51
CA ASN A 182 -7.19 18.08 7.10
C ASN A 182 -6.95 18.21 8.59
N VAL A 183 -6.96 19.44 9.11
CA VAL A 183 -6.82 19.71 10.55
C VAL A 183 -8.17 19.99 11.23
N SER A 184 -9.17 20.41 10.45
CA SER A 184 -10.48 20.83 10.97
C SER A 184 -11.24 19.68 11.65
N ASN A 185 -11.11 18.45 11.18
CA ASN A 185 -11.84 17.27 11.68
C ASN A 185 -11.02 16.35 12.59
N ILE A 186 -9.79 16.70 12.96
CA ILE A 186 -8.92 15.84 13.80
C ILE A 186 -9.56 15.50 15.15
N ALA A 187 -10.15 16.49 15.84
CA ALA A 187 -10.80 16.29 17.14
C ALA A 187 -12.02 15.34 17.04
N GLU A 188 -12.77 15.41 15.93
CA GLU A 188 -13.89 14.51 15.67
C GLU A 188 -13.39 13.06 15.47
N VAL A 189 -12.33 12.86 14.67
CA VAL A 189 -11.70 11.56 14.48
C VAL A 189 -11.18 10.97 15.79
N GLU A 190 -10.52 11.78 16.62
CA GLU A 190 -10.03 11.34 17.95
C GLU A 190 -11.18 10.85 18.84
N THR A 191 -12.27 11.60 18.87
CA THR A 191 -13.48 11.26 19.65
C THR A 191 -14.11 9.97 19.11
N TYR A 192 -14.27 9.86 17.80
CA TYR A 192 -14.85 8.71 17.13
C TYR A 192 -14.03 7.43 17.37
N LEU A 193 -12.72 7.47 17.13
CA LEU A 193 -11.84 6.33 17.38
C LEU A 193 -11.75 5.97 18.86
N GLY A 194 -11.80 6.97 19.75
CA GLY A 194 -11.88 6.75 21.19
C GLY A 194 -13.11 5.94 21.61
N LYS A 195 -14.27 6.20 20.99
CA LYS A 195 -15.51 5.44 21.18
C LYS A 195 -15.35 4.01 20.67
N ILE A 196 -14.93 3.82 19.42
CA ILE A 196 -14.71 2.50 18.78
C ILE A 196 -13.78 1.63 19.63
N ARG A 197 -12.69 2.22 20.14
CA ARG A 197 -11.74 1.51 21.01
C ARG A 197 -12.34 1.10 22.36
N LYS A 198 -13.14 1.97 22.97
CA LYS A 198 -13.84 1.65 24.24
C LYS A 198 -14.85 0.50 24.08
N GLU A 199 -15.47 0.40 22.92
CA GLU A 199 -16.39 -0.66 22.56
C GLU A 199 -15.66 -1.99 22.21
N GLY A 200 -14.33 -2.01 22.24
CA GLY A 200 -13.53 -3.18 21.84
C GLY A 200 -13.67 -3.55 20.36
N ASN A 201 -14.00 -2.56 19.53
CA ASN A 201 -14.31 -2.73 18.12
C ASN A 201 -13.22 -2.11 17.22
N SER A 202 -13.40 -2.17 15.91
CA SER A 202 -12.54 -1.59 14.89
C SER A 202 -13.39 -0.94 13.79
N ILE A 203 -12.76 -0.08 12.99
CA ILE A 203 -13.41 0.62 11.90
C ILE A 203 -12.52 0.67 10.66
N GLY A 204 -13.12 0.76 9.48
CA GLY A 204 -12.44 0.92 8.20
C GLY A 204 -12.10 2.38 7.89
N ALA A 205 -11.42 2.57 6.77
CA ALA A 205 -11.02 3.87 6.26
C ALA A 205 -11.01 3.90 4.73
N THR A 206 -11.00 5.09 4.15
CA THR A 206 -10.61 5.32 2.76
C THR A 206 -9.29 6.06 2.71
N VAL A 207 -8.45 5.70 1.74
CA VAL A 207 -7.18 6.38 1.45
C VAL A 207 -7.23 6.85 0.00
N GLU A 208 -7.00 8.12 -0.22
CA GLU A 208 -6.81 8.72 -1.54
C GLU A 208 -5.34 8.88 -1.85
N PHE A 209 -5.00 8.82 -3.14
CA PHE A 209 -3.63 8.95 -3.61
C PHE A 209 -3.52 9.79 -4.88
N GLU A 210 -2.33 10.35 -5.07
CA GLU A 210 -1.93 11.07 -6.26
C GLU A 210 -0.49 10.69 -6.66
N ALA A 211 -0.27 10.56 -7.99
CA ALA A 211 1.07 10.53 -8.54
C ALA A 211 1.23 11.72 -9.50
N VAL A 212 2.10 12.64 -9.11
CA VAL A 212 2.37 13.93 -9.79
C VAL A 212 3.59 13.78 -10.68
N GLY A 213 3.57 14.39 -11.86
CA GLY A 213 4.71 14.40 -12.77
C GLY A 213 4.90 13.09 -13.54
N VAL A 214 3.90 12.22 -13.56
CA VAL A 214 3.96 10.99 -14.38
C VAL A 214 3.90 11.37 -15.86
N PRO A 215 4.94 11.04 -16.67
CA PRO A 215 4.92 11.35 -18.09
C PRO A 215 3.83 10.56 -18.82
N ALA A 216 3.35 11.08 -19.94
CA ALA A 216 2.50 10.33 -20.84
C ALA A 216 3.27 9.11 -21.40
N GLY A 217 2.57 7.99 -21.60
CA GLY A 217 3.13 6.81 -22.26
C GLY A 217 3.48 5.63 -21.37
N LEU A 218 3.32 5.72 -20.03
CA LEU A 218 3.56 4.58 -19.14
C LEU A 218 2.35 3.64 -19.11
N GLY A 219 2.59 2.36 -19.24
CA GLY A 219 1.55 1.32 -19.32
C GLY A 219 1.43 0.76 -20.73
N SER A 220 0.55 -0.21 -20.90
CA SER A 220 0.36 -0.92 -22.19
C SER A 220 -1.12 -1.27 -22.40
N PRO A 221 -1.58 -1.39 -23.63
CA PRO A 221 -2.96 -1.78 -23.90
C PRO A 221 -3.24 -3.23 -23.49
N LEU A 222 -4.52 -3.55 -23.34
CA LEU A 222 -5.13 -4.82 -22.97
C LEU A 222 -4.71 -5.31 -21.56
N TYR A 223 -3.77 -6.23 -21.45
CA TYR A 223 -3.52 -6.97 -20.19
C TYR A 223 -2.56 -6.29 -19.22
N ASP A 224 -1.74 -5.33 -19.68
CA ASP A 224 -0.80 -4.57 -18.87
C ASP A 224 -1.21 -3.10 -18.70
N ARG A 225 -2.49 -2.83 -18.77
CA ARG A 225 -3.05 -1.50 -18.52
C ARG A 225 -2.59 -0.97 -17.17
N LEU A 226 -2.16 0.27 -17.15
CA LEU A 226 -1.61 0.89 -15.93
C LEU A 226 -2.64 0.94 -14.81
N ASP A 227 -3.91 1.27 -15.11
CA ASP A 227 -5.03 1.24 -14.16
C ASP A 227 -5.26 -0.17 -13.59
N ALA A 228 -5.23 -1.22 -14.43
CA ALA A 228 -5.38 -2.59 -13.99
C ALA A 228 -4.21 -3.04 -13.09
N ARG A 229 -2.98 -2.66 -13.41
CA ARG A 229 -1.79 -2.98 -12.61
C ARG A 229 -1.77 -2.24 -11.27
N LEU A 230 -2.18 -0.96 -11.26
CA LEU A 230 -2.39 -0.19 -10.03
C LEU A 230 -3.45 -0.85 -9.16
N ALA A 231 -4.62 -1.19 -9.74
CA ALA A 231 -5.68 -1.88 -9.03
C ALA A 231 -5.22 -3.24 -8.46
N TYR A 232 -4.46 -4.02 -9.23
CA TYR A 232 -3.89 -5.29 -8.77
C TYR A 232 -2.95 -5.13 -7.56
N ALA A 233 -2.02 -4.17 -7.62
CA ALA A 233 -1.08 -3.93 -6.55
C ALA A 233 -1.79 -3.39 -5.29
N LEU A 234 -2.70 -2.44 -5.43
CA LEU A 234 -3.47 -1.83 -4.35
C LEU A 234 -4.44 -2.84 -3.71
N MET A 235 -5.12 -3.69 -4.51
CA MET A 235 -5.98 -4.76 -3.99
C MET A 235 -5.17 -5.83 -3.25
N GLY A 236 -3.89 -5.98 -3.54
CA GLY A 236 -2.95 -6.86 -2.82
C GLY A 236 -2.62 -6.39 -1.40
N ILE A 237 -2.90 -5.15 -1.05
CA ILE A 237 -2.70 -4.62 0.32
C ILE A 237 -3.72 -5.25 1.26
N ASN A 238 -3.24 -5.70 2.43
CA ASN A 238 -4.10 -6.33 3.44
C ASN A 238 -5.31 -5.46 3.79
N ALA A 239 -6.49 -6.08 3.86
CA ALA A 239 -7.77 -5.47 4.20
C ALA A 239 -8.36 -4.50 3.14
N VAL A 240 -7.71 -4.23 2.02
CA VAL A 240 -8.31 -3.50 0.90
C VAL A 240 -9.46 -4.30 0.32
N LYS A 241 -10.58 -3.62 0.00
CA LYS A 241 -11.82 -4.21 -0.51
C LYS A 241 -12.35 -3.52 -1.78
N ALA A 242 -11.86 -2.32 -2.09
CA ALA A 242 -12.15 -1.61 -3.32
C ALA A 242 -10.97 -0.74 -3.74
N VAL A 243 -10.84 -0.55 -5.05
CA VAL A 243 -9.90 0.38 -5.69
C VAL A 243 -10.66 1.15 -6.75
N GLU A 244 -10.49 2.45 -6.78
CA GLU A 244 -11.01 3.35 -7.81
C GLU A 244 -9.87 4.13 -8.42
N ILE A 245 -9.92 4.33 -9.73
CA ILE A 245 -9.01 5.19 -10.50
C ILE A 245 -9.86 6.34 -11.08
N GLY A 246 -9.40 7.59 -10.96
CA GLY A 246 -10.17 8.76 -11.31
C GLY A 246 -11.51 8.81 -10.56
N ASN A 247 -12.60 9.07 -11.26
CA ASN A 247 -13.94 9.12 -10.68
C ASN A 247 -14.49 7.76 -10.21
N GLY A 248 -13.82 6.64 -10.57
CA GLY A 248 -14.22 5.32 -10.09
C GLY A 248 -15.69 5.00 -10.36
N PHE A 249 -16.45 4.63 -9.33
CA PHE A 249 -17.88 4.29 -9.46
C PHE A 249 -18.76 5.47 -9.88
N GLU A 250 -18.37 6.71 -9.60
CA GLU A 250 -19.13 7.90 -10.02
C GLU A 250 -19.20 8.01 -11.54
N ALA A 251 -18.19 7.53 -12.27
CA ALA A 251 -18.17 7.51 -13.73
C ALA A 251 -19.39 6.81 -14.36
N ALA A 252 -20.01 5.86 -13.63
CA ALA A 252 -21.21 5.16 -14.11
C ALA A 252 -22.49 6.03 -14.09
N THR A 253 -22.46 7.17 -13.40
CA THR A 253 -23.59 8.11 -13.28
C THR A 253 -23.46 9.32 -14.21
N LEU A 254 -22.30 9.49 -14.83
CA LEU A 254 -22.03 10.61 -15.73
C LEU A 254 -22.40 10.25 -17.16
N THR A 255 -22.96 11.21 -17.88
CA THR A 255 -23.09 11.12 -19.33
C THR A 255 -21.73 11.24 -20.01
N GLY A 256 -21.60 10.80 -21.27
CA GLY A 256 -20.34 10.95 -22.00
C GLY A 256 -19.86 12.40 -22.10
N ALA A 257 -20.76 13.37 -22.17
CA ALA A 257 -20.40 14.78 -22.20
C ALA A 257 -19.84 15.29 -20.85
N GLU A 258 -20.31 14.77 -19.73
CA GLU A 258 -19.84 15.12 -18.38
C GLU A 258 -18.54 14.40 -18.01
N GLY A 259 -18.43 13.13 -18.38
CA GLY A 259 -17.31 12.25 -17.99
C GLY A 259 -16.09 12.33 -18.92
N ASN A 260 -16.18 12.92 -20.11
CA ASN A 260 -15.08 13.01 -21.05
C ASN A 260 -14.12 14.16 -20.71
N ASP A 261 -12.84 13.83 -20.52
CA ASP A 261 -11.79 14.81 -20.28
C ASP A 261 -11.42 15.55 -21.58
N GLN A 262 -11.98 16.73 -21.76
CA GLN A 262 -11.75 17.56 -22.94
C GLN A 262 -10.30 18.03 -23.00
N MET A 263 -9.74 18.09 -24.21
CA MET A 263 -8.37 18.56 -24.43
C MET A 263 -8.35 20.02 -24.89
N THR A 264 -7.38 20.75 -24.37
CA THR A 264 -7.07 22.13 -24.77
C THR A 264 -5.60 22.24 -25.14
N ALA A 265 -5.18 23.36 -25.73
CA ALA A 265 -3.76 23.63 -25.98
C ALA A 265 -2.90 23.66 -24.69
N ARG A 266 -3.50 23.71 -23.51
CA ARG A 266 -2.83 23.73 -22.20
C ARG A 266 -2.93 22.38 -21.46
N GLY A 267 -3.46 21.34 -22.08
CA GLY A 267 -3.69 20.01 -21.50
C GLY A 267 -5.17 19.70 -21.30
N PHE A 268 -5.48 18.78 -20.41
CA PHE A 268 -6.84 18.35 -20.11
C PHE A 268 -7.59 19.39 -19.28
N ALA A 269 -8.87 19.64 -19.61
CA ALA A 269 -9.73 20.56 -18.89
C ALA A 269 -10.31 19.94 -17.61
N SER A 270 -10.34 18.61 -17.52
CA SER A 270 -10.79 17.81 -16.37
C SER A 270 -9.90 16.56 -16.23
N ASN A 271 -10.11 15.74 -15.21
CA ASN A 271 -9.33 14.52 -14.98
C ASN A 271 -10.22 13.39 -14.42
N ASN A 272 -11.36 13.17 -15.07
CA ASN A 272 -12.33 12.12 -14.70
C ASN A 272 -11.73 10.71 -14.84
N ALA A 273 -10.86 10.53 -15.85
CA ALA A 273 -10.16 9.28 -16.10
C ALA A 273 -9.01 9.00 -15.11
N GLY A 274 -8.66 9.97 -14.25
CA GLY A 274 -7.58 9.82 -13.26
C GLY A 274 -6.20 9.65 -13.89
N GLY A 275 -5.90 10.36 -14.99
CA GLY A 275 -4.58 10.40 -15.62
C GLY A 275 -4.24 9.19 -16.49
N ILE A 276 -5.19 8.29 -16.75
CA ILE A 276 -4.95 7.05 -17.50
C ILE A 276 -6.03 6.89 -18.58
N LEU A 277 -5.61 6.83 -19.84
CA LEU A 277 -6.48 6.64 -20.99
C LEU A 277 -6.04 5.40 -21.77
N GLY A 278 -6.98 4.47 -22.04
CA GLY A 278 -6.65 3.23 -22.74
C GLY A 278 -5.63 2.33 -22.05
N GLY A 279 -5.41 2.52 -20.73
CA GLY A 279 -4.41 1.80 -19.93
C GLY A 279 -3.01 2.40 -19.98
N ILE A 280 -2.86 3.60 -20.50
CA ILE A 280 -1.59 4.32 -20.66
C ILE A 280 -1.72 5.67 -19.97
N SER A 281 -0.68 6.12 -19.26
CA SER A 281 -0.66 7.44 -18.62
C SER A 281 -0.78 8.56 -19.65
N SER A 282 -1.61 9.56 -19.37
CA SER A 282 -1.90 10.67 -20.27
C SER A 282 -1.01 11.91 -20.04
N GLY A 283 -0.17 11.89 -18.98
CA GLY A 283 0.56 13.07 -18.51
C GLY A 283 -0.22 13.91 -17.50
N ALA A 284 -1.53 13.67 -17.34
CA ALA A 284 -2.30 14.27 -16.27
C ALA A 284 -2.01 13.57 -14.93
N LEU A 285 -2.45 14.20 -13.83
CA LEU A 285 -2.31 13.67 -12.47
C LEU A 285 -2.96 12.28 -12.37
N ILE A 286 -2.21 11.27 -11.92
CA ILE A 286 -2.82 9.97 -11.61
C ILE A 286 -3.48 10.06 -10.25
N THR A 287 -4.78 9.80 -10.20
CA THR A 287 -5.58 9.87 -8.98
C THR A 287 -6.40 8.60 -8.77
N GLY A 288 -6.67 8.29 -7.51
CA GLY A 288 -7.57 7.21 -7.15
C GLY A 288 -7.75 7.11 -5.65
N ARG A 289 -8.54 6.13 -5.24
CA ARG A 289 -8.79 5.84 -3.81
C ARG A 289 -8.98 4.35 -3.58
N ILE A 290 -8.75 3.96 -2.33
CA ILE A 290 -9.00 2.59 -1.87
C ILE A 290 -9.89 2.59 -0.63
N ALA A 291 -10.70 1.53 -0.48
CA ALA A 291 -11.45 1.27 0.73
C ALA A 291 -10.81 0.12 1.51
N ILE A 292 -10.59 0.33 2.79
CA ILE A 292 -9.96 -0.62 3.71
C ILE A 292 -10.99 -1.02 4.76
N LYS A 293 -11.26 -2.32 4.88
CA LYS A 293 -12.21 -2.83 5.88
C LYS A 293 -11.65 -2.72 7.29
N ALA A 294 -12.55 -2.74 8.28
CA ALA A 294 -12.21 -2.88 9.68
C ALA A 294 -11.35 -4.11 9.97
N THR A 295 -10.46 -4.01 10.94
CA THR A 295 -9.63 -5.13 11.42
C THR A 295 -10.53 -6.22 12.00
N PRO A 296 -10.39 -7.50 11.58
CA PRO A 296 -11.26 -8.57 12.07
C PRO A 296 -10.96 -9.00 13.49
N SER A 297 -9.83 -8.62 14.04
CA SER A 297 -9.41 -8.96 15.41
C SER A 297 -9.96 -7.93 16.39
N ILE A 298 -11.08 -8.28 17.05
CA ILE A 298 -11.82 -7.41 18.00
C ILE A 298 -12.10 -8.14 19.30
N LEU A 299 -12.47 -7.37 20.34
CA LEU A 299 -12.81 -7.91 21.66
C LEU A 299 -14.28 -8.31 21.79
N THR A 300 -15.12 -7.96 20.82
CA THR A 300 -16.51 -8.41 20.77
C THR A 300 -16.55 -9.89 20.40
N PRO A 301 -17.26 -10.76 21.17
CA PRO A 301 -17.42 -12.17 20.84
C PRO A 301 -18.12 -12.36 19.49
N LEU A 302 -17.57 -13.23 18.64
CA LEU A 302 -18.14 -13.57 17.34
C LEU A 302 -18.23 -15.09 17.17
N LYS A 303 -19.30 -15.57 16.53
CA LYS A 303 -19.46 -16.98 16.17
C LYS A 303 -18.42 -17.40 15.14
N SER A 304 -17.87 -18.60 15.30
CA SER A 304 -16.88 -19.19 14.41
C SER A 304 -16.85 -20.72 14.54
N LEU A 305 -15.82 -21.33 13.92
CA LEU A 305 -15.52 -22.75 14.01
C LEU A 305 -14.13 -23.00 14.57
N ASP A 306 -13.94 -24.14 15.23
CA ASP A 306 -12.62 -24.70 15.49
C ASP A 306 -12.13 -25.57 14.32
N ILE A 307 -10.94 -26.15 14.45
CA ILE A 307 -10.33 -27.01 13.40
C ILE A 307 -11.03 -28.38 13.30
N GLU A 308 -11.81 -28.78 14.27
CA GLU A 308 -12.65 -29.99 14.28
C GLU A 308 -14.04 -29.74 13.67
N GLY A 309 -14.40 -28.48 13.38
CA GLY A 309 -15.70 -28.09 12.81
C GLY A 309 -16.79 -27.81 13.86
N ASN A 310 -16.45 -27.68 15.12
CA ASN A 310 -17.41 -27.34 16.18
C ASN A 310 -17.71 -25.85 16.18
N GLU A 311 -18.96 -25.46 16.38
CA GLU A 311 -19.37 -24.07 16.58
C GLU A 311 -18.82 -23.53 17.91
N ILE A 312 -18.15 -22.38 17.85
CA ILE A 312 -17.53 -21.74 19.02
C ILE A 312 -17.75 -20.22 18.98
N GLU A 313 -17.54 -19.58 20.11
CA GLU A 313 -17.34 -18.14 20.17
C GLU A 313 -15.84 -17.80 20.20
N VAL A 314 -15.45 -16.78 19.43
CA VAL A 314 -14.07 -16.31 19.36
C VAL A 314 -14.00 -14.84 19.78
N VAL A 315 -13.14 -14.55 20.75
CA VAL A 315 -12.71 -13.20 21.13
C VAL A 315 -11.23 -13.10 20.79
N THR A 316 -10.85 -12.15 19.96
CA THR A 316 -9.44 -12.00 19.58
C THR A 316 -8.76 -10.99 20.51
N LYS A 317 -8.13 -11.50 21.57
CA LYS A 317 -7.29 -10.69 22.46
C LYS A 317 -5.97 -10.38 21.76
N GLY A 318 -5.42 -9.18 21.96
CA GLY A 318 -4.13 -8.79 21.39
C GLY A 318 -4.00 -7.28 21.15
N ARG A 319 -2.85 -6.91 20.56
CA ARG A 319 -2.52 -5.51 20.23
C ARG A 319 -2.90 -5.24 18.76
N HIS A 320 -4.14 -4.88 18.51
CA HIS A 320 -4.66 -4.63 17.17
C HIS A 320 -4.87 -3.14 16.92
N ASP A 321 -4.77 -2.72 15.66
CA ASP A 321 -5.11 -1.37 15.22
C ASP A 321 -6.64 -1.19 15.29
N PRO A 322 -7.19 -0.17 15.95
CA PRO A 322 -8.61 0.15 15.86
C PRO A 322 -9.02 0.60 14.46
N CYS A 323 -8.07 1.17 13.70
CA CYS A 323 -8.21 1.50 12.28
C CYS A 323 -6.88 1.25 11.56
N VAL A 324 -6.79 0.14 10.81
CA VAL A 324 -5.56 -0.21 10.06
C VAL A 324 -5.30 0.71 8.88
N GLY A 325 -6.33 1.42 8.40
CA GLY A 325 -6.24 2.35 7.27
C GLY A 325 -5.29 3.52 7.51
N ILE A 326 -5.10 3.93 8.76
CA ILE A 326 -4.14 5.00 9.12
C ILE A 326 -2.73 4.63 8.64
N ARG A 327 -2.29 3.40 8.90
CA ARG A 327 -0.96 2.92 8.52
C ARG A 327 -0.84 2.47 7.07
N ALA A 328 -1.94 2.50 6.33
CA ALA A 328 -1.95 2.09 4.93
C ALA A 328 -1.37 3.17 3.99
N VAL A 329 -1.33 4.43 4.40
CA VAL A 329 -0.85 5.54 3.56
C VAL A 329 0.53 5.26 2.95
N PRO A 330 1.62 5.01 3.70
CA PRO A 330 2.92 4.69 3.11
C PRO A 330 2.92 3.36 2.33
N VAL A 331 2.01 2.44 2.63
CA VAL A 331 1.88 1.18 1.87
C VAL A 331 1.25 1.42 0.50
N VAL A 332 0.27 2.31 0.41
CA VAL A 332 -0.36 2.75 -0.85
C VAL A 332 0.67 3.44 -1.73
N GLU A 333 1.41 4.40 -1.18
CA GLU A 333 2.49 5.10 -1.89
C GLU A 333 3.52 4.12 -2.44
N ALA A 334 3.93 3.14 -1.63
CA ALA A 334 4.88 2.10 -2.04
C ALA A 334 4.31 1.22 -3.17
N ALA A 335 3.07 0.75 -3.06
CA ALA A 335 2.45 -0.09 -4.08
C ALA A 335 2.37 0.62 -5.44
N ILE A 336 2.02 1.92 -5.44
CA ILE A 336 2.00 2.75 -6.65
C ILE A 336 3.42 2.90 -7.22
N ALA A 337 4.41 3.15 -6.37
CA ALA A 337 5.81 3.30 -6.79
C ALA A 337 6.33 2.05 -7.49
N LEU A 338 6.04 0.85 -6.97
CA LEU A 338 6.44 -0.41 -7.59
C LEU A 338 5.86 -0.56 -9.01
N VAL A 339 4.58 -0.20 -9.18
CA VAL A 339 3.92 -0.29 -10.49
C VAL A 339 4.48 0.73 -11.48
N LEU A 340 4.66 1.99 -11.05
CA LEU A 340 5.18 3.05 -11.91
C LEU A 340 6.63 2.80 -12.30
N MET A 341 7.46 2.31 -11.37
CA MET A 341 8.85 1.93 -11.64
C MET A 341 8.95 0.85 -12.72
N ASP A 342 8.17 -0.22 -12.56
CA ASP A 342 8.14 -1.33 -13.51
C ASP A 342 7.61 -0.85 -14.89
N ALA A 343 6.56 -0.03 -14.92
CA ALA A 343 6.01 0.54 -16.14
C ALA A 343 7.03 1.46 -16.86
N ALA A 344 7.80 2.26 -16.11
CA ALA A 344 8.84 3.12 -16.65
C ALA A 344 9.97 2.32 -17.28
N LEU A 345 10.42 1.24 -16.62
CA LEU A 345 11.44 0.36 -17.19
C LEU A 345 10.94 -0.37 -18.43
N MET A 346 9.70 -0.86 -18.43
CA MET A 346 9.06 -1.47 -19.59
C MET A 346 8.99 -0.49 -20.76
N GLN A 347 8.59 0.76 -20.53
CA GLN A 347 8.56 1.81 -21.54
C GLN A 347 9.95 2.05 -22.13
N ARG A 348 10.98 2.19 -21.28
CA ARG A 348 12.37 2.35 -21.76
C ARG A 348 12.85 1.15 -22.60
N ALA A 349 12.51 -0.07 -22.20
CA ALA A 349 12.88 -1.27 -22.91
C ALA A 349 12.19 -1.40 -24.28
N GLN A 350 10.93 -1.00 -24.39
CA GLN A 350 10.13 -1.14 -25.60
C GLN A 350 10.29 0.04 -26.57
N CYS A 351 10.27 1.27 -26.05
CA CYS A 351 10.20 2.48 -26.87
C CYS A 351 11.49 3.31 -26.84
N GLY A 352 12.48 2.94 -26.02
CA GLY A 352 13.70 3.72 -25.83
C GLY A 352 13.37 5.12 -25.28
N ASN A 353 13.87 6.13 -25.97
CA ASN A 353 13.59 7.55 -25.63
C ASN A 353 12.35 8.12 -26.33
N LEU A 354 11.66 7.33 -27.16
CA LEU A 354 10.40 7.74 -27.79
C LEU A 354 9.28 7.75 -26.74
N GLY A 355 8.36 8.68 -26.84
CA GLY A 355 7.17 8.75 -25.99
C GLY A 355 7.33 9.51 -24.66
N ILE A 356 8.54 9.98 -24.31
CA ILE A 356 8.76 10.83 -23.12
C ILE A 356 8.94 12.30 -23.54
N ARG A 357 8.51 12.70 -24.75
CA ARG A 357 8.65 14.05 -25.29
C ARG A 357 7.29 14.73 -25.49
N PRO A 358 6.67 15.29 -24.42
CA PRO A 358 5.44 16.08 -24.59
C PRO A 358 5.68 17.35 -25.41
N GLU A 359 6.89 17.89 -25.40
CA GLU A 359 7.20 19.20 -25.97
C GLU A 359 7.26 19.22 -27.50
N GLU A 360 7.44 18.09 -28.16
CA GLU A 360 7.52 17.99 -29.62
C GLU A 360 6.18 17.63 -30.31
N LEU A 361 5.21 17.10 -29.56
CA LEU A 361 3.92 16.66 -30.11
C LEU A 361 2.89 17.79 -30.25
N PHE A 362 3.12 18.95 -29.63
CA PHE A 362 2.19 20.08 -29.63
C PHE A 362 2.82 21.37 -30.22
N ARG A 363 3.81 21.22 -31.11
CA ARG A 363 4.36 22.34 -31.90
C ARG A 363 3.65 22.53 -33.21
#